data_c6510e3dd9b3266e0bf076f9a34ad54d
#
_entry.id   c6510e3dd9b3266e0bf076f9a34ad54d
#
_cell.length_a   1.000
_cell.length_b   1.000
_cell.length_c   1.000
_cell.angle_alpha   90.00
_cell.angle_beta   90.00
_cell.angle_gamma   90.00
#
_symmetry.space_group_name_H-M   'P 1'
#
loop_
_entity.id
_entity.type
_entity.pdbx_description
1 polymer ?
#
loop_
_entity_poly.entity_id
_entity_poly.type
_entity_poly.pdbx_seq_one_letter_code
_entity_poly.pdbx_strand_id
1 'polypeptide(L)'
;MKNFILSGLLGAALCIGTVSAADIVVHVRPPALRVEHRPARPSPNHVWVGGYHRWDGNAYVWEGGRWETPPREHAVWVAPRWEHRNGGYVFVEGRWR
;
A
#
# COMPACT_ATOMS: atom_id res chain seq x y z
N MET A 1 26.00 -32.82 -4.25
CA MET A 1 25.44 -32.14 -4.31
C MET A 1 24.89 -31.56 -4.48
N LYS A 2 25.24 -31.77 -4.45
CA LYS A 2 24.64 -30.88 -4.63
C LYS A 2 23.76 -30.19 -4.57
N ASN A 3 23.96 -30.25 -4.19
CA ASN A 3 23.06 -29.37 -4.06
C ASN A 3 22.58 -28.65 -3.75
N PHE A 4 22.85 -28.67 -3.43
CA PHE A 4 22.24 -27.71 -3.13
C PHE A 4 21.91 -27.09 -2.78
N ILE A 5 22.36 -27.69 -2.74
CA ILE A 5 21.96 -26.81 -2.42
C ILE A 5 21.53 -26.14 -2.25
N LEU A 6 21.87 -26.47 -2.09
CA LEU A 6 21.35 -25.50 -1.93
C LEU A 6 20.89 -24.76 -1.72
N SER A 7 21.24 -25.09 -1.60
CA SER A 7 20.77 -24.00 -1.39
C SER A 7 20.26 -23.22 -1.30
N GLY A 8 20.57 -23.63 -1.16
CA GLY A 8 20.04 -22.48 -0.86
C GLY A 8 19.55 -22.03 -0.72
N LEU A 9 19.70 -22.19 -0.43
CA LEU A 9 19.13 -21.35 -0.17
C LEU A 9 18.66 -20.78 0.06
N LEU A 10 18.90 -21.08 0.34
CA LEU A 10 18.35 -20.09 0.56
C LEU A 10 18.08 -19.32 0.70
N GLY A 11 18.24 -19.48 0.97
CA GLY A 11 17.93 -18.27 1.22
C GLY A 11 17.74 -17.57 1.10
N ALA A 12 18.04 -17.62 1.30
CA ALA A 12 17.81 -16.49 1.28
C ALA A 12 17.18 -15.94 1.06
N ALA A 13 17.11 -15.93 1.35
CA ALA A 13 16.48 -14.91 1.24
C ALA A 13 15.98 -14.40 1.39
N LEU A 14 16.17 -14.38 1.89
CA LEU A 14 15.64 -13.44 2.02
C LEU A 14 15.52 -12.57 1.98
N CYS A 15 15.83 -12.43 2.12
CA CYS A 15 15.72 -11.30 2.17
C CYS A 15 15.38 -10.66 1.59
N ILE A 16 15.59 -10.54 1.58
CA ILE A 16 15.34 -9.71 1.15
C ILE A 16 14.82 -8.92 0.63
N GLY A 17 14.67 -8.81 0.59
CA GLY A 17 14.26 -7.93 -0.04
C GLY A 17 13.73 -7.07 0.04
N THR A 18 13.64 -6.78 0.19
CA THR A 18 13.18 -5.93 0.24
C THR A 18 12.82 -5.25 -0.61
N VAL A 19 12.81 -5.59 -0.73
CA VAL A 19 12.82 -4.94 -1.29
C VAL A 19 12.44 -4.15 -2.15
N SER A 20 12.87 -3.65 -2.24
CA SER A 20 12.85 -2.68 -3.15
C SER A 20 12.12 -3.08 -4.30
N ALA A 21 11.91 -4.25 -4.44
CA ALA A 21 11.08 -4.73 -5.47
C ALA A 21 9.74 -4.09 -5.40
N ALA A 22 9.42 -3.57 -4.24
CA ALA A 22 8.17 -2.91 -4.08
C ALA A 22 8.06 -1.61 -4.85
N ASP A 23 9.20 -1.06 -5.25
CA ASP A 23 9.19 0.27 -5.87
C ASP A 23 8.95 0.17 -7.37
N ILE A 24 7.73 -0.17 -7.73
CA ILE A 24 7.31 -0.15 -9.12
C ILE A 24 7.07 1.30 -9.50
N VAL A 25 7.71 1.75 -10.57
CA VAL A 25 7.56 3.12 -11.05
C VAL A 25 6.49 3.12 -12.14
N VAL A 26 5.44 3.92 -11.91
CA VAL A 26 4.35 4.07 -12.86
C VAL A 26 4.55 5.38 -13.59
N HIS A 27 4.50 5.35 -14.91
CA HIS A 27 4.79 6.55 -15.72
C HIS A 27 3.54 7.31 -16.12
N VAL A 28 2.39 6.96 -15.58
CA VAL A 28 1.13 7.64 -15.82
C VAL A 28 0.74 8.36 -14.55
N ARG A 29 0.40 9.65 -14.67
CA ARG A 29 0.03 10.45 -13.51
C ARG A 29 -1.21 9.85 -12.82
N PRO A 30 -1.18 9.68 -11.50
CA PRO A 30 -2.36 9.20 -10.79
C PRO A 30 -3.50 10.21 -10.90
N PRO A 31 -4.75 9.74 -11.00
CA PRO A 31 -5.89 10.65 -10.97
C PRO A 31 -6.04 11.29 -9.60
N ALA A 32 -6.79 12.38 -9.54
CA ALA A 32 -7.10 13.01 -8.27
C ALA A 32 -7.98 12.07 -7.43
N LEU A 33 -7.87 12.21 -6.12
CA LEU A 33 -8.68 11.43 -5.20
C LEU A 33 -10.16 11.74 -5.43
N ARG A 34 -10.99 10.73 -5.32
CA ARG A 34 -12.43 10.89 -5.48
C ARG A 34 -13.04 11.39 -4.17
N VAL A 35 -14.07 12.22 -4.31
CA VAL A 35 -14.89 12.58 -3.17
C VAL A 35 -15.82 11.41 -2.88
N GLU A 36 -15.79 10.94 -1.63
CA GLU A 36 -16.55 9.76 -1.25
C GLU A 36 -17.65 10.10 -0.26
N HIS A 37 -18.76 9.40 -0.39
CA HIS A 37 -19.80 9.44 0.62
C HIS A 37 -19.41 8.48 1.74
N ARG A 38 -19.25 8.99 2.96
CA ARG A 38 -18.97 8.14 4.12
C ARG A 38 -20.27 7.66 4.70
N PRO A 39 -20.44 6.33 4.84
CA PRO A 39 -21.58 5.84 5.62
C PRO A 39 -21.44 6.28 7.07
N ALA A 40 -22.50 6.16 7.83
CA ALA A 40 -22.47 6.51 9.24
C ALA A 40 -21.40 5.70 9.95
N ARG A 41 -20.68 6.37 10.89
CA ARG A 41 -19.66 5.69 11.68
C ARG A 41 -20.30 4.58 12.52
N PRO A 42 -19.81 3.33 12.40
CA PRO A 42 -20.43 2.22 13.15
C PRO A 42 -20.27 2.33 14.66
N SER A 43 -19.17 2.91 15.13
CA SER A 43 -18.96 3.14 16.56
C SER A 43 -17.92 4.24 16.74
N PRO A 44 -17.81 4.83 17.95
CA PRO A 44 -16.81 5.88 18.18
C PRO A 44 -15.37 5.43 17.97
N ASN A 45 -15.11 4.13 18.01
CA ASN A 45 -13.76 3.61 17.84
C ASN A 45 -13.33 3.47 16.40
N HIS A 46 -14.25 3.57 15.46
CA HIS A 46 -13.91 3.38 14.06
C HIS A 46 -13.21 4.60 13.49
N VAL A 47 -12.24 4.35 12.61
CA VAL A 47 -11.49 5.39 11.92
C VAL A 47 -11.76 5.25 10.42
N TRP A 48 -11.97 6.38 9.76
CA TRP A 48 -12.20 6.36 8.31
C TRP A 48 -10.87 6.17 7.60
N VAL A 49 -10.81 5.09 6.80
CA VAL A 49 -9.68 4.82 5.91
C VAL A 49 -10.14 5.22 4.52
N GLY A 50 -9.67 6.37 4.05
CA GLY A 50 -10.10 6.90 2.76
C GLY A 50 -9.69 6.05 1.60
N GLY A 51 -10.42 6.18 0.50
CA GLY A 51 -10.09 5.45 -0.70
C GLY A 51 -8.83 5.95 -1.38
N TYR A 52 -8.34 5.18 -2.30
CA TYR A 52 -7.12 5.52 -3.03
C TYR A 52 -7.11 4.80 -4.37
N HIS A 53 -6.19 5.22 -5.25
CA HIS A 53 -5.99 4.55 -6.53
C HIS A 53 -4.85 3.55 -6.39
N ARG A 54 -5.08 2.29 -6.76
CA ARG A 54 -4.01 1.32 -6.88
C ARG A 54 -3.69 1.10 -8.35
N TRP A 55 -2.51 0.61 -8.62
CA TRP A 55 -2.08 0.29 -9.98
C TRP A 55 -2.20 -1.21 -10.19
N ASP A 56 -2.95 -1.62 -11.22
CA ASP A 56 -3.18 -3.05 -11.46
C ASP A 56 -2.21 -3.64 -12.49
N GLY A 57 -1.25 -2.86 -12.94
CA GLY A 57 -0.33 -3.25 -13.99
C GLY A 57 -0.62 -2.58 -15.32
N ASN A 58 -1.83 -2.10 -15.52
CA ASN A 58 -2.25 -1.44 -16.75
C ASN A 58 -2.95 -0.12 -16.52
N ALA A 59 -3.64 0.02 -15.40
CA ALA A 59 -4.45 1.19 -15.16
C ALA A 59 -4.60 1.43 -13.67
N TYR A 60 -4.98 2.65 -13.31
CA TYR A 60 -5.34 2.97 -11.94
C TYR A 60 -6.76 2.47 -11.67
N VAL A 61 -6.92 1.82 -10.53
CA VAL A 61 -8.21 1.28 -10.09
C VAL A 61 -8.53 1.91 -8.73
N TRP A 62 -9.73 2.45 -8.60
CA TRP A 62 -10.15 3.07 -7.35
C TRP A 62 -10.55 2.02 -6.33
N GLU A 63 -9.94 2.10 -5.14
CA GLU A 63 -10.32 1.29 -3.99
C GLU A 63 -11.08 2.19 -3.04
N GLY A 64 -12.33 1.87 -2.78
CA GLY A 64 -13.18 2.71 -1.94
C GLY A 64 -12.76 2.71 -0.49
N GLY A 65 -13.07 3.81 0.19
CA GLY A 65 -12.78 3.93 1.61
C GLY A 65 -13.72 3.09 2.46
N ARG A 66 -13.36 2.94 3.72
CA ARG A 66 -14.16 2.16 4.67
C ARG A 66 -13.84 2.56 6.09
N TRP A 67 -14.74 2.20 6.99
CA TRP A 67 -14.50 2.34 8.42
C TRP A 67 -13.71 1.13 8.90
N GLU A 68 -12.70 1.38 9.75
CA GLU A 68 -11.85 0.32 10.28
C GLU A 68 -11.69 0.50 11.77
N THR A 69 -11.54 -0.63 12.46
CA THR A 69 -11.17 -0.62 13.86
C THR A 69 -9.65 -0.51 13.95
N PRO A 70 -9.11 0.49 14.66
CA PRO A 70 -7.66 0.60 14.79
C PRO A 70 -7.08 -0.62 15.49
N PRO A 71 -5.82 -0.98 15.19
CA PRO A 71 -5.21 -2.15 15.81
C PRO A 71 -4.88 -1.96 17.29
N ARG A 72 -4.89 -0.73 17.76
CA ARG A 72 -4.65 -0.42 19.18
C ARG A 72 -5.22 0.95 19.48
N GLU A 73 -5.34 1.24 20.74
CA GLU A 73 -5.85 2.54 21.20
C GLU A 73 -4.97 3.67 20.70
N HIS A 74 -5.60 4.76 20.28
CA HIS A 74 -4.92 5.98 19.81
C HIS A 74 -4.08 5.77 18.55
N ALA A 75 -4.26 4.66 17.84
CA ALA A 75 -3.58 4.48 16.56
C ALA A 75 -4.13 5.48 15.55
N VAL A 76 -3.25 5.99 14.70
CA VAL A 76 -3.58 6.98 13.68
C VAL A 76 -3.33 6.37 12.32
N TRP A 77 -4.30 6.52 11.41
CA TRP A 77 -4.14 6.03 10.04
C TRP A 77 -3.37 7.04 9.21
N VAL A 78 -2.27 6.58 8.61
CA VAL A 78 -1.50 7.38 7.65
C VAL A 78 -1.90 6.90 6.27
N ALA A 79 -2.54 7.78 5.50
CA ALA A 79 -3.10 7.42 4.19
C ALA A 79 -2.02 7.05 3.19
N PRO A 80 -2.31 6.12 2.27
CA PRO A 80 -1.39 5.84 1.18
C PRO A 80 -1.34 7.04 0.24
N ARG A 81 -0.27 7.11 -0.54
CA ARG A 81 -0.12 8.20 -1.49
C ARG A 81 0.78 7.79 -2.63
N TRP A 82 0.69 8.51 -3.72
CA TRP A 82 1.61 8.39 -4.84
C TRP A 82 2.62 9.53 -4.76
N GLU A 83 3.90 9.20 -4.86
CA GLU A 83 4.97 10.19 -4.85
C GLU A 83 5.64 10.25 -6.21
N HIS A 84 5.96 11.45 -6.65
CA HIS A 84 6.69 11.63 -7.89
C HIS A 84 8.17 11.37 -7.62
N ARG A 85 8.68 10.28 -8.16
CA ARG A 85 10.07 9.85 -7.97
C ARG A 85 10.55 9.08 -9.19
N ASN A 86 11.85 9.15 -9.44
CA ASN A 86 12.49 8.32 -10.47
C ASN A 86 11.85 8.48 -11.84
N GLY A 87 11.42 9.69 -12.16
CA GLY A 87 10.83 9.97 -13.46
C GLY A 87 9.40 9.48 -13.64
N GLY A 88 8.77 9.05 -12.56
CA GLY A 88 7.40 8.56 -12.60
C GLY A 88 6.76 8.69 -11.24
N TYR A 89 5.92 7.74 -10.88
CA TYR A 89 5.17 7.77 -9.63
C TYR A 89 5.34 6.45 -8.89
N VAL A 90 5.57 6.53 -7.59
CA VAL A 90 5.78 5.38 -6.73
C VAL A 90 4.73 5.39 -5.64
N PHE A 91 4.10 4.25 -5.41
CA PHE A 91 3.06 4.11 -4.39
C PHE A 91 3.69 3.93 -3.01
N VAL A 92 3.22 4.70 -2.05
CA VAL A 92 3.60 4.54 -0.65
C VAL A 92 2.38 4.03 0.09
N GLU A 93 2.50 2.85 0.67
CA GLU A 93 1.37 2.21 1.33
C GLU A 93 0.94 2.95 2.58
N GLY A 94 -0.36 2.89 2.86
CA GLY A 94 -0.88 3.40 4.10
C GLY A 94 -0.48 2.52 5.27
N ARG A 95 -0.52 3.06 6.46
CA ARG A 95 -0.16 2.31 7.66
C ARG A 95 -0.76 2.95 8.90
N TRP A 96 -0.84 2.16 9.95
CA TRP A 96 -1.17 2.67 11.26
C TRP A 96 0.10 3.08 12.00
N ARG A 97 0.03 4.15 12.75
CA ARG A 97 1.13 4.55 13.61
C ARG A 97 0.63 4.95 15.00
#